data_4b911dae3ac84d369cfc1a0d395434dd
#
_entry.id   4b911dae3ac84d369cfc1a0d395434dd
#
_cell.length_a   1.000
_cell.length_b   1.000
_cell.length_c   1.000
_cell.angle_alpha   90.00
_cell.angle_beta   90.00
_cell.angle_gamma   90.00
#
_symmetry.space_group_name_H-M   'P 1'
#
loop_
_entity.id
_entity.type
_entity.pdbx_description
1 polymer ?
#
loop_
_entity_poly.entity_id
_entity_poly.type
_entity_poly.pdbx_seq_one_letter_code
_entity_poly.pdbx_strand_id
1 'polypeptide(L)'
;YNHIAGDGREYVITDSTAMKLRAEDGRSIRNTDISLFINDLPNKKDTRCFTTEDASGSTSQAAAVIEGMEAGSRVFLIDEDTSATNFMVRDDLMQKIISRSKEPITPFIERARDLYEKAGISTVMVAGSSGAYFYIADTILQMDCYEPYDITDKTKAFCASYGAEPITCAPGFSIPQKGRKLFTGSNGNAAAVRSESTGRDGSSYSRGDSSYGREEPSNGRGASSYGRGRGGQRGHGPSDSGGRDGRIKVKVYGKDSLQVGRSPVDLRFVEQLIDPEQTNALAQILRYCVEHQLLERYTVADAVGLVQKEMTKGGLSAISDPSYAAMGLCMPRVQEIFACINRYRG
;
A
#
# COMPACT_ATOMS: atom_id res chain seq x y z
N TYR A 1 5.28 14.89 -4.50
CA TYR A 1 5.20 13.43 -4.62
C TYR A 1 4.68 12.95 -5.97
N ASN A 2 4.16 13.84 -6.79
CA ASN A 2 3.67 13.51 -8.13
C ASN A 2 4.86 13.32 -9.06
N HIS A 3 5.16 12.08 -9.37
CA HIS A 3 6.28 11.69 -10.18
C HIS A 3 5.79 10.83 -11.34
N ILE A 4 6.04 11.28 -12.56
CA ILE A 4 5.66 10.58 -13.78
C ILE A 4 6.89 9.92 -14.38
N ALA A 5 6.76 8.70 -14.84
CA ALA A 5 7.86 7.91 -15.35
C ALA A 5 8.08 8.14 -16.85
N GLY A 6 9.00 9.03 -17.19
CA GLY A 6 9.63 9.03 -18.50
C GLY A 6 8.74 9.32 -19.71
N ASP A 7 7.61 10.02 -19.51
CA ASP A 7 6.70 10.39 -20.58
C ASP A 7 6.76 11.88 -20.97
N GLY A 8 7.72 12.61 -20.40
CA GLY A 8 7.92 14.04 -20.64
C GLY A 8 7.03 14.95 -19.79
N ARG A 9 6.28 14.41 -18.82
CA ARG A 9 5.43 15.14 -17.88
C ARG A 9 6.03 15.20 -16.48
N GLU A 10 7.33 14.95 -16.34
CA GLU A 10 8.05 15.01 -15.08
C GLU A 10 8.17 16.44 -14.57
N TYR A 11 7.54 16.71 -13.43
CA TYR A 11 7.66 17.99 -12.74
C TYR A 11 8.64 17.95 -11.57
N VAL A 12 9.30 16.81 -11.36
CA VAL A 12 10.20 16.55 -10.25
C VAL A 12 11.49 15.94 -10.77
N ILE A 13 12.63 16.48 -10.36
CA ILE A 13 13.94 15.88 -10.57
C ILE A 13 14.27 15.07 -9.32
N THR A 14 14.25 13.74 -9.44
CA THR A 14 14.54 12.82 -8.35
C THR A 14 15.08 11.50 -8.89
N ASP A 15 15.47 10.60 -7.98
CA ASP A 15 15.81 9.23 -8.34
C ASP A 15 14.59 8.55 -8.99
N SER A 16 14.80 7.88 -10.12
CA SER A 16 13.74 7.20 -10.87
C SER A 16 13.05 6.06 -10.11
N THR A 17 13.65 5.62 -9.00
CA THR A 17 13.10 4.57 -8.13
C THR A 17 12.42 5.12 -6.88
N ALA A 18 12.26 6.43 -6.77
CA ALA A 18 11.58 7.06 -5.64
C ALA A 18 10.15 6.54 -5.48
N MET A 19 9.76 6.23 -4.25
CA MET A 19 8.44 5.68 -3.93
C MET A 19 7.86 6.38 -2.71
N LYS A 20 6.60 6.84 -2.82
CA LYS A 20 5.86 7.34 -1.66
C LYS A 20 5.35 6.17 -0.81
N LEU A 21 5.59 6.26 0.49
CA LEU A 21 5.09 5.35 1.50
C LEU A 21 4.05 6.05 2.37
N ARG A 22 2.97 5.34 2.68
CA ARG A 22 1.92 5.80 3.58
C ARG A 22 1.22 4.66 4.29
N ALA A 23 0.43 4.96 5.32
CA ALA A 23 -0.51 4.03 5.91
C ALA A 23 -1.74 3.86 5.01
N GLU A 24 -2.24 2.63 4.91
CA GLU A 24 -3.42 2.26 4.11
C GLU A 24 -4.28 1.27 4.92
N ASP A 25 -5.20 1.80 5.72
CA ASP A 25 -6.14 0.95 6.47
C ASP A 25 -7.02 0.14 5.51
N GLY A 26 -7.21 -1.14 5.82
CA GLY A 26 -8.01 -2.05 5.01
C GLY A 26 -7.29 -2.63 3.79
N ARG A 27 -6.00 -2.33 3.59
CA ARG A 27 -5.21 -2.90 2.50
C ARG A 27 -4.99 -4.39 2.69
N SER A 28 -5.14 -5.19 1.62
CA SER A 28 -4.69 -6.59 1.63
C SER A 28 -3.18 -6.69 1.46
N ILE A 29 -2.58 -7.65 2.17
CA ILE A 29 -1.15 -7.99 2.12
C ILE A 29 -1.04 -9.49 1.87
N ARG A 30 -0.11 -9.92 1.02
CA ARG A 30 0.10 -11.33 0.71
C ARG A 30 1.56 -11.73 0.80
N ASN A 31 1.82 -12.72 1.65
CA ASN A 31 3.11 -13.39 1.82
C ASN A 31 4.30 -12.42 1.99
N THR A 32 4.10 -11.28 2.64
CA THR A 32 5.12 -10.26 2.82
C THR A 32 5.83 -10.46 4.15
N ASP A 33 7.17 -10.44 4.15
CA ASP A 33 7.97 -10.48 5.36
C ASP A 33 8.00 -9.10 6.02
N ILE A 34 7.11 -8.89 6.99
CA ILE A 34 7.05 -7.62 7.75
C ILE A 34 7.86 -7.66 9.05
N SER A 35 8.62 -8.73 9.29
CA SER A 35 9.33 -8.95 10.56
C SER A 35 10.42 -7.93 10.85
N LEU A 36 10.85 -7.17 9.85
CA LEU A 36 11.75 -6.04 10.06
C LEU A 36 11.13 -4.96 10.98
N PHE A 37 9.80 -4.82 10.94
CA PHE A 37 9.06 -3.80 11.68
C PHE A 37 8.05 -4.37 12.67
N ILE A 38 7.48 -5.53 12.42
CA ILE A 38 6.40 -6.09 13.25
C ILE A 38 6.72 -7.54 13.59
N ASN A 39 6.77 -7.79 14.90
CA ASN A 39 7.03 -9.11 15.47
C ASN A 39 6.03 -9.41 16.57
N ASP A 40 5.93 -10.68 16.97
CA ASP A 40 5.16 -11.15 18.13
C ASP A 40 3.70 -10.64 18.17
N LEU A 41 3.01 -10.72 17.03
CA LEU A 41 1.61 -10.34 16.97
C LEU A 41 0.75 -11.12 17.97
N PRO A 42 -0.21 -10.49 18.66
CA PRO A 42 -1.06 -11.14 19.68
C PRO A 42 -1.83 -12.33 19.14
N ASN A 43 -2.19 -12.32 17.85
CA ASN A 43 -2.89 -13.41 17.16
C ASN A 43 -1.96 -14.52 16.64
N LYS A 44 -0.65 -14.46 16.97
CA LYS A 44 0.40 -15.41 16.57
C LYS A 44 0.51 -15.63 15.04
N LYS A 45 0.04 -14.70 14.23
CA LYS A 45 0.28 -14.73 12.77
C LYS A 45 1.77 -14.63 12.50
N ASP A 46 2.24 -15.42 11.54
CA ASP A 46 3.63 -15.37 11.07
C ASP A 46 3.89 -14.03 10.37
N THR A 47 4.85 -13.27 10.87
CA THR A 47 5.26 -11.98 10.32
C THR A 47 6.28 -12.09 9.20
N ARG A 48 6.88 -13.26 9.01
CA ARG A 48 7.81 -13.54 7.91
C ARG A 48 7.11 -13.93 6.61
N CYS A 49 5.88 -14.42 6.73
CA CYS A 49 5.02 -14.75 5.59
C CYS A 49 3.62 -14.20 5.85
N PHE A 50 3.55 -12.89 6.07
CA PHE A 50 2.34 -12.25 6.54
C PHE A 50 1.30 -12.09 5.43
N THR A 51 0.08 -12.51 5.75
CA THR A 51 -1.08 -12.41 4.85
C THR A 51 -2.30 -11.91 5.63
N THR A 52 -2.97 -10.90 5.10
CA THR A 52 -4.23 -10.38 5.62
C THR A 52 -5.05 -9.76 4.49
N GLU A 53 -6.36 -9.77 4.62
CA GLU A 53 -7.26 -9.04 3.72
C GLU A 53 -7.59 -7.63 4.24
N ASP A 54 -7.25 -7.35 5.50
CA ASP A 54 -7.59 -6.12 6.20
C ASP A 54 -6.43 -5.73 7.13
N ALA A 55 -5.49 -4.95 6.63
CA ALA A 55 -4.34 -4.48 7.39
C ALA A 55 -4.65 -3.17 8.11
N SER A 56 -4.14 -3.02 9.33
CA SER A 56 -4.08 -1.71 9.99
C SER A 56 -3.08 -0.79 9.30
N GLY A 57 -3.15 0.52 9.59
CA GLY A 57 -2.23 1.51 9.03
C GLY A 57 -0.76 1.19 9.26
N SER A 58 -0.36 0.82 10.47
CA SER A 58 1.02 0.44 10.76
C SER A 58 1.47 -0.83 10.03
N THR A 59 0.57 -1.82 9.91
CA THR A 59 0.87 -3.08 9.22
C THR A 59 1.00 -2.87 7.71
N SER A 60 0.11 -2.08 7.11
CA SER A 60 0.17 -1.73 5.70
C SER A 60 1.40 -0.90 5.35
N GLN A 61 1.80 0.01 6.25
CA GLN A 61 2.99 0.83 6.05
C GLN A 61 4.27 0.00 6.18
N ALA A 62 4.34 -0.93 7.14
CA ALA A 62 5.42 -1.90 7.24
C ALA A 62 5.56 -2.72 5.93
N ALA A 63 4.46 -3.25 5.42
CA ALA A 63 4.45 -3.98 4.16
C ALA A 63 4.90 -3.10 2.98
N ALA A 64 4.47 -1.84 2.93
CA ALA A 64 4.86 -0.90 1.87
C ALA A 64 6.37 -0.63 1.84
N VAL A 65 7.05 -0.54 3.01
CA VAL A 65 8.51 -0.45 3.07
C VAL A 65 9.16 -1.68 2.45
N ILE A 66 8.73 -2.88 2.86
CA ILE A 66 9.30 -4.14 2.36
C ILE A 66 9.08 -4.30 0.85
N GLU A 67 7.88 -4.00 0.36
CA GLU A 67 7.54 -4.05 -1.06
C GLU A 67 8.33 -3.02 -1.86
N GLY A 68 8.59 -1.84 -1.29
CA GLY A 68 9.47 -0.83 -1.89
C GLY A 68 10.93 -1.32 -1.99
N MET A 69 11.43 -2.02 -0.97
CA MET A 69 12.75 -2.66 -1.00
C MET A 69 12.81 -3.76 -2.09
N GLU A 70 11.78 -4.59 -2.20
CA GLU A 70 11.68 -5.60 -3.28
C GLU A 70 11.65 -4.97 -4.67
N ALA A 71 10.97 -3.84 -4.82
CA ALA A 71 10.91 -3.07 -6.07
C ALA A 71 12.23 -2.37 -6.41
N GLY A 72 13.24 -2.44 -5.54
CA GLY A 72 14.54 -1.80 -5.75
C GLY A 72 14.50 -0.28 -5.58
N SER A 73 13.58 0.25 -4.79
CA SER A 73 13.53 1.68 -4.46
C SER A 73 14.77 2.10 -3.69
N ARG A 74 15.35 3.24 -4.06
CA ARG A 74 16.49 3.85 -3.39
C ARG A 74 16.13 5.13 -2.63
N VAL A 75 14.92 5.63 -2.83
CA VAL A 75 14.41 6.80 -2.12
C VAL A 75 12.99 6.54 -1.66
N PHE A 76 12.75 6.67 -0.36
CA PHE A 76 11.43 6.69 0.22
C PHE A 76 10.97 8.13 0.51
N LEU A 77 9.78 8.46 0.07
CA LEU A 77 9.11 9.71 0.36
C LEU A 77 8.01 9.45 1.39
N ILE A 78 8.12 10.08 2.54
CA ILE A 78 7.21 9.86 3.67
C ILE A 78 6.64 11.19 4.13
N ASP A 79 5.35 11.21 4.37
CA ASP A 79 4.62 12.33 4.93
C ASP A 79 4.03 11.89 6.28
N GLU A 80 4.36 12.63 7.36
CA GLU A 80 3.90 12.32 8.70
C GLU A 80 2.37 12.24 8.78
N ASP A 81 1.67 13.16 8.13
CA ASP A 81 0.20 13.25 8.19
C ASP A 81 -0.51 12.06 7.54
N THR A 82 0.15 11.37 6.61
CA THR A 82 -0.38 10.18 5.95
C THR A 82 0.19 8.87 6.50
N SER A 83 0.93 8.95 7.57
CA SER A 83 1.63 7.82 8.20
C SER A 83 0.96 7.39 9.50
N ALA A 84 1.12 6.12 9.87
CA ALA A 84 0.68 5.63 11.17
C ALA A 84 1.68 6.09 12.25
N THR A 85 1.22 6.89 13.21
CA THR A 85 2.07 7.50 14.23
C THR A 85 2.90 6.48 15.00
N ASN A 86 2.30 5.36 15.43
CA ASN A 86 2.98 4.29 16.16
C ASN A 86 3.99 3.50 15.31
N PHE A 87 3.86 3.56 13.97
CA PHE A 87 4.87 3.03 13.06
C PHE A 87 6.04 4.00 12.89
N MET A 88 5.79 5.29 12.89
CA MET A 88 6.82 6.29 12.64
C MET A 88 7.73 6.52 13.82
N VAL A 89 7.16 6.75 14.99
CA VAL A 89 7.88 7.08 16.22
C VAL A 89 7.23 6.38 17.41
N ARG A 90 7.98 6.28 18.48
CA ARG A 90 7.47 5.87 19.77
C ARG A 90 7.71 7.00 20.78
N ASP A 91 6.66 7.40 21.47
CA ASP A 91 6.70 8.44 22.48
C ASP A 91 7.60 8.03 23.65
N ASP A 92 8.44 8.95 24.13
CA ASP A 92 9.42 8.70 25.21
C ASP A 92 8.77 8.25 26.52
N LEU A 93 7.58 8.78 26.85
CA LEU A 93 6.85 8.39 28.04
C LEU A 93 6.33 6.97 27.89
N MET A 94 5.79 6.63 26.72
CA MET A 94 5.35 5.26 26.42
C MET A 94 6.50 4.26 26.50
N GLN A 95 7.70 4.62 26.03
CA GLN A 95 8.89 3.78 26.13
C GLN A 95 9.31 3.46 27.56
N LYS A 96 9.14 4.41 28.47
CA LYS A 96 9.46 4.24 29.90
C LYS A 96 8.43 3.40 30.64
N ILE A 97 7.17 3.42 30.22
CA ILE A 97 6.06 2.72 30.89
C ILE A 97 5.89 1.30 30.34
N ILE A 98 5.95 1.14 29.01
CA ILE A 98 5.72 -0.13 28.35
C ILE A 98 7.06 -0.72 27.89
N SER A 99 7.38 -1.89 28.42
CA SER A 99 8.60 -2.61 28.05
C SER A 99 8.65 -2.88 26.55
N ARG A 100 9.82 -2.70 25.95
CA ARG A 100 10.11 -3.02 24.55
C ARG A 100 9.69 -4.44 24.15
N SER A 101 9.82 -5.40 25.06
CA SER A 101 9.45 -6.81 24.82
C SER A 101 7.94 -7.06 24.66
N LYS A 102 7.11 -6.08 25.03
CA LYS A 102 5.64 -6.13 24.87
C LYS A 102 5.15 -5.36 23.64
N GLU A 103 6.04 -4.68 22.95
CA GLU A 103 5.72 -3.85 21.80
C GLU A 103 5.99 -4.62 20.50
N PRO A 104 4.95 -4.95 19.72
CA PRO A 104 5.14 -5.72 18.48
C PRO A 104 5.77 -4.88 17.36
N ILE A 105 5.74 -3.54 17.45
CA ILE A 105 6.19 -2.63 16.40
C ILE A 105 7.59 -2.09 16.73
N THR A 106 8.50 -2.26 15.78
CA THR A 106 9.76 -1.51 15.71
C THR A 106 9.51 -0.25 14.89
N PRO A 107 9.57 0.95 15.49
CA PRO A 107 9.25 2.16 14.73
C PRO A 107 10.26 2.46 13.64
N PHE A 108 9.79 3.13 12.59
CA PHE A 108 10.59 3.47 11.41
C PHE A 108 11.86 4.25 11.76
N ILE A 109 11.78 5.16 12.75
CA ILE A 109 12.92 5.96 13.19
C ILE A 109 14.12 5.11 13.64
N GLU A 110 13.88 3.95 14.21
CA GLU A 110 14.94 3.01 14.63
C GLU A 110 15.51 2.17 13.50
N ARG A 111 14.90 2.22 12.29
CA ARG A 111 15.34 1.53 11.08
C ARG A 111 15.86 2.47 9.99
N ALA A 112 15.56 3.74 10.08
CA ALA A 112 15.89 4.71 9.03
C ALA A 112 17.39 4.76 8.72
N ARG A 113 18.25 4.74 9.73
CA ARG A 113 19.72 4.72 9.55
C ARG A 113 20.20 3.42 8.91
N ASP A 114 19.65 2.28 9.33
CA ASP A 114 19.97 0.98 8.75
C ASP A 114 19.50 0.84 7.30
N LEU A 115 18.34 1.41 6.96
CA LEU A 115 17.85 1.48 5.58
C LEU A 115 18.84 2.23 4.69
N TYR A 116 19.41 3.33 5.18
CA TYR A 116 20.41 4.10 4.45
C TYR A 116 21.75 3.35 4.35
N GLU A 117 22.34 2.94 5.48
CA GLU A 117 23.68 2.39 5.53
C GLU A 117 23.78 0.96 4.98
N LYS A 118 22.77 0.12 5.21
CA LYS A 118 22.80 -1.31 4.87
C LYS A 118 22.02 -1.65 3.61
N ALA A 119 20.96 -0.89 3.29
CA ALA A 119 20.12 -1.13 2.11
C ALA A 119 20.31 -0.07 1.02
N GLY A 120 21.05 1.02 1.27
CA GLY A 120 21.28 2.11 0.30
C GLY A 120 20.02 2.91 -0.02
N ILE A 121 19.07 3.01 0.93
CA ILE A 121 17.79 3.68 0.74
C ILE A 121 17.77 4.98 1.53
N SER A 122 17.71 6.09 0.82
CA SER A 122 17.50 7.42 1.40
C SER A 122 16.04 7.65 1.75
N THR A 123 15.80 8.44 2.79
CA THR A 123 14.44 8.85 3.18
C THR A 123 14.31 10.36 3.13
N VAL A 124 13.29 10.85 2.44
CA VAL A 124 12.85 12.25 2.49
C VAL A 124 11.53 12.28 3.23
N MET A 125 11.51 12.99 4.37
CA MET A 125 10.34 13.04 5.25
C MET A 125 9.82 14.47 5.38
N VAL A 126 8.51 14.63 5.24
CA VAL A 126 7.80 15.83 5.65
C VAL A 126 7.30 15.59 7.08
N ALA A 127 7.79 16.38 8.02
CA ALA A 127 7.45 16.28 9.43
C ALA A 127 6.82 17.59 9.92
N GLY A 128 5.62 17.50 10.47
CA GLY A 128 4.90 18.64 11.04
C GLY A 128 5.01 18.71 12.56
N SER A 129 5.15 17.55 13.23
CA SER A 129 5.13 17.48 14.71
C SER A 129 6.24 16.61 15.31
N SER A 130 6.84 15.71 14.56
CA SER A 130 7.83 14.74 15.05
C SER A 130 9.26 15.29 15.07
N GLY A 131 9.63 16.06 16.10
CA GLY A 131 11.00 16.53 16.30
C GLY A 131 12.05 15.44 16.54
N ALA A 132 11.63 14.22 16.87
CA ALA A 132 12.55 13.09 17.08
C ALA A 132 13.45 12.80 15.87
N TYR A 133 12.95 13.02 14.65
CA TYR A 133 13.73 12.82 13.44
C TYR A 133 14.90 13.78 13.27
N PHE A 134 14.92 14.93 13.97
CA PHE A 134 16.03 15.87 13.92
C PHE A 134 17.34 15.26 14.44
N TYR A 135 17.26 14.28 15.34
CA TYR A 135 18.45 13.62 15.88
C TYR A 135 19.15 12.72 14.86
N ILE A 136 18.42 12.17 13.90
CA ILE A 136 18.96 11.22 12.92
C ILE A 136 19.06 11.78 11.50
N ALA A 137 18.44 12.93 11.22
CA ALA A 137 18.44 13.53 9.89
C ALA A 137 19.84 14.06 9.54
N ASP A 138 20.28 13.86 8.29
CA ASP A 138 21.53 14.41 7.77
C ASP A 138 21.35 15.85 7.32
N THR A 139 20.19 16.17 6.74
CA THR A 139 19.82 17.50 6.27
C THR A 139 18.43 17.86 6.79
N ILE A 140 18.26 19.11 7.26
CA ILE A 140 17.01 19.60 7.83
C ILE A 140 16.66 20.90 7.15
N LEU A 141 15.53 20.90 6.41
CA LEU A 141 15.00 22.07 5.72
C LEU A 141 13.72 22.54 6.40
N GLN A 142 13.67 23.79 6.75
CA GLN A 142 12.45 24.47 7.19
C GLN A 142 11.74 25.07 5.99
N MET A 143 10.44 24.80 5.85
CA MET A 143 9.61 25.51 4.88
C MET A 143 8.95 26.72 5.57
N ASP A 144 9.24 27.92 5.09
CA ASP A 144 8.62 29.15 5.57
C ASP A 144 8.07 29.94 4.38
N CYS A 145 6.77 30.20 4.38
CA CYS A 145 6.08 30.87 3.28
C CYS A 145 6.40 30.27 1.89
N TYR A 146 6.49 28.94 1.81
CA TYR A 146 6.85 28.16 0.62
C TYR A 146 8.31 28.27 0.17
N GLU A 147 9.18 28.92 0.96
CA GLU A 147 10.62 28.98 0.70
C GLU A 147 11.37 27.99 1.60
N PRO A 148 12.34 27.22 1.07
CA PRO A 148 13.15 26.31 1.85
C PRO A 148 14.35 27.02 2.47
N TYR A 149 14.58 26.79 3.75
CA TYR A 149 15.76 27.26 4.49
C TYR A 149 16.51 26.09 5.10
N ASP A 150 17.81 26.00 4.85
CA ASP A 150 18.66 25.00 5.53
C ASP A 150 18.91 25.44 6.97
N ILE A 151 18.38 24.66 7.90
CA ILE A 151 18.53 24.86 9.35
C ILE A 151 19.30 23.72 10.01
N THR A 152 20.01 22.92 9.23
CA THR A 152 20.69 21.69 9.67
C THR A 152 21.63 21.97 10.86
N ASP A 153 22.59 22.89 10.70
CA ASP A 153 23.59 23.17 11.74
C ASP A 153 22.97 23.75 13.02
N LYS A 154 22.04 24.66 12.85
CA LYS A 154 21.28 25.26 13.96
C LYS A 154 20.53 24.21 14.76
N THR A 155 19.83 23.29 14.06
CA THR A 155 19.03 22.25 14.70
C THR A 155 19.92 21.22 15.39
N LYS A 156 21.01 20.80 14.75
CA LYS A 156 21.96 19.86 15.34
C LYS A 156 22.62 20.41 16.61
N ALA A 157 23.01 21.67 16.60
CA ALA A 157 23.55 22.33 17.78
C ALA A 157 22.53 22.39 18.94
N PHE A 158 21.26 22.67 18.61
CA PHE A 158 20.18 22.65 19.59
C PHE A 158 19.92 21.23 20.14
N CYS A 159 19.83 20.23 19.30
CA CYS A 159 19.66 18.83 19.71
C CYS A 159 20.79 18.36 20.64
N ALA A 160 22.03 18.73 20.34
CA ALA A 160 23.18 18.39 21.18
C ALA A 160 23.10 18.99 22.61
N SER A 161 22.48 20.17 22.73
CA SER A 161 22.29 20.85 24.03
C SER A 161 21.04 20.41 24.80
N TYR A 162 20.04 19.83 24.06
CA TYR A 162 18.73 19.49 24.64
C TYR A 162 18.78 18.27 25.59
N GLY A 163 19.82 17.40 25.45
CA GLY A 163 20.07 16.30 26.39
C GLY A 163 19.10 15.11 26.22
N ALA A 164 18.47 14.94 25.09
CA ALA A 164 17.69 13.74 24.79
C ALA A 164 18.58 12.52 24.59
N GLU A 165 18.07 11.34 24.92
CA GLU A 165 18.79 10.09 24.68
C GLU A 165 18.96 9.85 23.15
N PRO A 166 20.12 9.35 22.70
CA PRO A 166 20.34 9.08 21.30
C PRO A 166 19.41 7.97 20.79
N ILE A 167 18.83 8.16 19.62
CA ILE A 167 18.03 7.14 18.95
C ILE A 167 18.98 6.05 18.48
N THR A 168 18.79 4.83 18.96
CA THR A 168 19.61 3.67 18.58
C THR A 168 18.87 2.84 17.52
N CYS A 169 19.64 2.28 16.57
CA CYS A 169 19.09 1.32 15.62
C CYS A 169 18.60 0.06 16.34
N ALA A 170 17.42 -0.41 15.98
CA ALA A 170 16.91 -1.66 16.50
C ALA A 170 17.75 -2.86 15.98
N PRO A 171 18.01 -3.89 16.78
CA PRO A 171 18.79 -5.06 16.34
C PRO A 171 18.08 -5.84 15.24
N GLY A 172 18.82 -6.74 14.57
CA GLY A 172 18.25 -7.71 13.64
C GLY A 172 17.80 -7.14 12.29
N PHE A 173 18.47 -6.08 11.77
CA PHE A 173 18.21 -5.60 10.44
C PHE A 173 18.65 -6.66 9.39
N SER A 174 17.72 -7.04 8.53
CA SER A 174 17.99 -7.91 7.38
C SER A 174 17.25 -7.38 6.14
N ILE A 175 17.94 -7.40 5.00
CA ILE A 175 17.30 -7.06 3.72
C ILE A 175 16.37 -8.22 3.36
N PRO A 176 15.09 -7.97 3.02
CA PRO A 176 14.15 -9.01 2.62
C PRO A 176 14.71 -9.84 1.46
N GLN A 177 14.55 -11.14 1.53
CA GLN A 177 14.99 -12.02 0.46
C GLN A 177 14.14 -11.77 -0.80
N LYS A 178 14.79 -11.56 -1.94
CA LYS A 178 14.15 -11.55 -3.25
C LYS A 178 13.67 -12.98 -3.54
N GLY A 179 12.39 -13.22 -3.45
CA GLY A 179 11.88 -14.58 -3.67
C GLY A 179 10.44 -14.80 -3.23
N ARG A 180 9.75 -13.72 -2.84
CA ARG A 180 8.35 -13.78 -2.44
C ARG A 180 7.45 -14.14 -3.62
N LYS A 181 6.61 -15.18 -3.44
CA LYS A 181 5.52 -15.52 -4.34
C LYS A 181 4.23 -14.88 -3.84
N LEU A 182 3.45 -14.30 -4.75
CA LEU A 182 2.15 -13.71 -4.42
C LEU A 182 1.15 -14.82 -4.05
N PHE A 183 1.16 -15.91 -4.82
CA PHE A 183 0.34 -17.09 -4.56
C PHE A 183 1.26 -18.28 -4.26
N THR A 184 1.07 -18.91 -3.11
CA THR A 184 1.64 -20.22 -2.82
C THR A 184 0.76 -21.24 -3.54
N GLY A 185 1.35 -22.00 -4.49
CA GLY A 185 0.61 -22.97 -5.28
C GLY A 185 -0.24 -23.89 -4.40
N SER A 186 -1.48 -24.03 -4.75
CA SER A 186 -2.44 -24.93 -4.10
C SER A 186 -2.09 -26.37 -4.43
N ASN A 187 -1.12 -26.94 -3.72
CA ASN A 187 -1.07 -28.37 -3.51
C ASN A 187 -1.63 -28.67 -2.10
N GLY A 188 -2.93 -28.91 -2.03
CA GLY A 188 -3.61 -29.53 -0.89
C GLY A 188 -4.04 -28.55 0.21
N ASN A 189 -5.31 -28.22 0.17
CA ASN A 189 -6.23 -27.75 1.21
C ASN A 189 -6.91 -26.41 0.95
N ALA A 190 -7.68 -26.35 -0.12
CA ALA A 190 -8.77 -25.39 -0.25
C ALA A 190 -10.02 -25.81 0.58
N ALA A 191 -9.84 -26.55 1.69
CA ALA A 191 -10.94 -27.10 2.48
C ALA A 191 -10.98 -26.64 3.96
N ALA A 192 -10.15 -25.69 4.39
CA ALA A 192 -10.05 -25.34 5.80
C ALA A 192 -10.39 -23.88 6.18
N VAL A 193 -11.04 -23.09 5.31
CA VAL A 193 -11.52 -21.74 5.70
C VAL A 193 -13.01 -21.56 5.36
N ARG A 194 -13.79 -22.63 5.56
CA ARG A 194 -15.26 -22.55 5.60
C ARG A 194 -15.76 -23.30 6.83
N SER A 195 -15.50 -22.77 8.01
CA SER A 195 -16.28 -23.03 9.23
C SER A 195 -15.62 -22.27 10.36
N GLU A 196 -16.23 -21.17 10.75
CA GLU A 196 -16.37 -20.71 12.12
C GLU A 196 -16.94 -19.29 12.13
N SER A 197 -18.22 -19.23 11.79
CA SER A 197 -19.04 -18.09 12.17
C SER A 197 -20.31 -18.62 12.83
N THR A 198 -20.15 -19.23 14.01
CA THR A 198 -21.23 -19.38 14.99
C THR A 198 -20.59 -19.50 16.37
N GLY A 199 -20.58 -18.43 17.09
CA GLY A 199 -20.23 -18.36 18.51
C GLY A 199 -20.70 -17.03 19.05
N ARG A 200 -21.99 -16.98 19.45
CA ARG A 200 -22.52 -15.94 20.33
C ARG A 200 -21.79 -16.02 21.65
N ASP A 201 -21.18 -14.91 22.07
CA ASP A 201 -21.16 -14.60 23.49
C ASP A 201 -21.24 -13.08 23.68
N GLY A 202 -22.24 -12.70 24.46
CA GLY A 202 -22.52 -11.33 24.82
C GLY A 202 -21.62 -10.85 25.93
N SER A 203 -21.08 -9.66 25.78
CA SER A 203 -20.75 -8.82 26.92
C SER A 203 -21.13 -7.39 26.60
N SER A 204 -22.13 -6.95 27.36
CA SER A 204 -22.64 -5.59 27.43
C SER A 204 -21.57 -4.65 28.00
N TYR A 205 -21.22 -3.60 27.26
CA TYR A 205 -20.67 -2.39 27.83
C TYR A 205 -21.58 -1.21 27.50
N SER A 206 -22.07 -0.59 28.55
CA SER A 206 -22.97 0.54 28.61
C SER A 206 -22.43 1.76 27.89
N ARG A 207 -23.22 2.31 26.97
CA ARG A 207 -23.05 3.65 26.42
C ARG A 207 -23.54 4.68 27.44
N GLY A 208 -22.68 5.61 27.78
CA GLY A 208 -23.05 6.87 28.42
C GLY A 208 -23.68 7.80 27.41
N ASP A 209 -24.87 8.23 27.73
CA ASP A 209 -25.73 9.16 27.03
C ASP A 209 -25.18 10.59 27.25
N SER A 210 -24.98 11.36 26.19
CA SER A 210 -25.01 12.82 26.26
C SER A 210 -25.79 13.37 25.09
N SER A 211 -27.04 13.69 25.41
CA SER A 211 -27.99 14.40 24.59
C SER A 211 -27.60 15.86 24.38
N TYR A 212 -27.57 16.31 23.14
CA TYR A 212 -27.87 17.69 22.77
C TYR A 212 -28.84 17.65 21.61
N GLY A 213 -30.07 18.07 21.90
CA GLY A 213 -31.16 18.24 20.97
C GLY A 213 -30.92 19.43 20.03
N ARG A 214 -31.40 19.31 18.83
CA ARG A 214 -31.85 20.43 18.01
C ARG A 214 -32.96 20.02 17.09
N GLU A 215 -34.03 20.84 17.17
CA GLU A 215 -35.33 20.71 16.58
C GLU A 215 -35.34 20.73 15.04
N GLU A 216 -36.29 19.95 14.49
CA GLU A 216 -36.74 20.06 13.10
C GLU A 216 -37.79 21.19 12.96
N PRO A 217 -38.03 21.65 11.72
CA PRO A 217 -39.41 21.86 11.32
C PRO A 217 -39.83 21.08 10.07
N SER A 218 -41.00 20.54 10.19
CA SER A 218 -41.83 19.83 9.24
C SER A 218 -42.37 20.74 8.11
N ASN A 219 -42.52 20.17 6.92
CA ASN A 219 -43.59 20.37 5.93
C ASN A 219 -43.23 19.55 4.69
N GLY A 220 -44.04 18.74 4.05
CA GLY A 220 -45.45 18.62 3.94
C GLY A 220 -45.78 18.19 2.50
N ARG A 221 -46.42 17.04 2.32
CA ARG A 221 -47.34 16.63 1.25
C ARG A 221 -46.81 16.42 -0.19
N GLY A 222 -47.17 15.25 -0.71
CA GLY A 222 -47.36 14.99 -2.13
C GLY A 222 -47.42 13.52 -2.48
N ALA A 223 -48.58 12.89 -2.32
CA ALA A 223 -48.85 11.56 -2.84
C ALA A 223 -49.23 11.61 -4.32
N SER A 224 -48.78 10.65 -5.12
CA SER A 224 -49.60 10.11 -6.22
C SER A 224 -49.17 8.69 -6.58
N SER A 225 -50.15 7.81 -6.51
CA SER A 225 -50.18 6.43 -6.95
C SER A 225 -50.36 6.32 -8.47
N TYR A 226 -49.93 5.21 -9.01
CA TYR A 226 -50.41 4.36 -10.11
C TYR A 226 -49.19 3.69 -10.75
N GLY A 227 -49.08 2.38 -10.87
CA GLY A 227 -49.86 1.44 -11.59
C GLY A 227 -49.19 0.05 -11.54
N ARG A 228 -50.06 -0.94 -11.49
CA ARG A 228 -49.76 -2.38 -11.56
C ARG A 228 -49.14 -2.81 -12.89
N GLY A 229 -48.14 -3.69 -12.82
CA GLY A 229 -47.71 -4.52 -13.94
C GLY A 229 -47.24 -5.88 -13.45
N ARG A 230 -48.00 -6.91 -13.81
CA ARG A 230 -47.76 -8.35 -13.56
C ARG A 230 -46.58 -8.87 -14.38
N GLY A 231 -45.86 -9.84 -13.82
CA GLY A 231 -45.50 -11.02 -14.61
C GLY A 231 -44.04 -11.32 -14.77
N GLY A 232 -43.58 -12.47 -14.33
CA GLY A 232 -42.43 -13.19 -14.88
C GLY A 232 -41.35 -13.53 -13.88
N GLN A 233 -41.58 -14.50 -13.00
CA GLN A 233 -40.52 -15.31 -12.41
C GLN A 233 -39.76 -16.02 -13.53
N ARG A 234 -38.55 -15.58 -13.82
CA ARG A 234 -37.55 -16.40 -14.54
C ARG A 234 -36.38 -16.61 -13.59
N GLY A 235 -36.16 -17.87 -13.24
CA GLY A 235 -35.04 -18.32 -12.47
C GLY A 235 -33.73 -17.90 -13.11
N HIS A 236 -32.93 -17.14 -12.41
CA HIS A 236 -31.55 -16.89 -12.75
C HIS A 236 -30.71 -18.03 -12.17
N GLY A 237 -30.41 -18.99 -13.01
CA GLY A 237 -29.28 -19.88 -12.80
C GLY A 237 -27.98 -19.06 -12.82
N PRO A 238 -26.90 -19.53 -12.18
CA PRO A 238 -25.61 -18.84 -12.21
C PRO A 238 -25.15 -18.74 -13.67
N SER A 239 -25.27 -17.55 -14.27
CA SER A 239 -24.74 -17.30 -15.59
C SER A 239 -23.22 -17.33 -15.50
N ASP A 240 -22.68 -18.41 -15.99
CA ASP A 240 -21.29 -18.54 -16.40
C ASP A 240 -20.95 -17.40 -17.39
N SER A 241 -20.29 -16.35 -16.89
CA SER A 241 -19.86 -15.23 -17.70
C SER A 241 -18.43 -15.44 -18.23
N GLY A 242 -18.09 -16.65 -18.63
CA GLY A 242 -17.01 -16.93 -19.54
C GLY A 242 -17.39 -16.36 -20.92
N GLY A 243 -16.78 -15.23 -21.33
CA GLY A 243 -16.93 -14.77 -22.70
C GLY A 243 -16.51 -15.90 -23.65
N ARG A 244 -17.16 -16.02 -24.78
CA ARG A 244 -16.94 -17.05 -25.82
C ARG A 244 -15.49 -17.16 -26.35
N ASP A 245 -14.56 -16.32 -25.85
CA ASP A 245 -13.17 -16.22 -26.31
C ASP A 245 -12.10 -16.55 -25.24
N GLY A 246 -12.46 -16.93 -24.03
CA GLY A 246 -11.49 -17.23 -22.98
C GLY A 246 -10.64 -16.03 -22.50
N ARG A 247 -10.91 -14.83 -23.00
CA ARG A 247 -10.13 -13.61 -22.71
C ARG A 247 -10.47 -13.03 -21.36
N ILE A 248 -9.43 -12.60 -20.63
CA ILE A 248 -9.58 -11.89 -19.36
C ILE A 248 -10.05 -10.47 -19.63
N LYS A 249 -11.25 -10.13 -19.12
CA LYS A 249 -11.80 -8.77 -19.23
C LYS A 249 -11.04 -7.82 -18.30
N VAL A 250 -10.71 -6.64 -18.83
CA VAL A 250 -10.08 -5.55 -18.08
C VAL A 250 -11.03 -4.35 -18.06
N LYS A 251 -11.13 -3.71 -16.90
CA LYS A 251 -11.83 -2.43 -16.72
C LYS A 251 -10.94 -1.49 -15.91
N VAL A 252 -10.95 -0.21 -16.26
CA VAL A 252 -10.21 0.84 -15.57
C VAL A 252 -11.17 1.92 -15.15
N TYR A 253 -11.03 2.41 -13.92
CA TYR A 253 -11.89 3.42 -13.32
C TYR A 253 -11.04 4.64 -12.93
N GLY A 254 -10.72 5.46 -13.93
CA GLY A 254 -9.81 6.59 -13.78
C GLY A 254 -8.39 6.15 -13.38
N LYS A 255 -7.75 6.92 -12.51
CA LYS A 255 -6.41 6.59 -12.01
C LYS A 255 -6.41 5.71 -10.76
N ASP A 256 -7.55 5.59 -10.08
CA ASP A 256 -7.64 5.12 -8.70
C ASP A 256 -7.94 3.63 -8.56
N SER A 257 -8.43 2.98 -9.61
CA SER A 257 -8.72 1.56 -9.56
C SER A 257 -8.83 0.90 -10.92
N LEU A 258 -8.60 -0.40 -10.94
CA LEU A 258 -8.75 -1.25 -12.10
C LEU A 258 -9.37 -2.60 -11.71
N GLN A 259 -9.79 -3.37 -12.69
CA GLN A 259 -10.30 -4.73 -12.50
C GLN A 259 -9.75 -5.63 -13.59
N VAL A 260 -9.19 -6.77 -13.22
CA VAL A 260 -8.76 -7.83 -14.13
C VAL A 260 -9.55 -9.09 -13.81
N GLY A 261 -10.31 -9.57 -14.80
CA GLY A 261 -11.27 -10.63 -14.58
C GLY A 261 -12.38 -10.20 -13.60
N ARG A 262 -12.45 -10.85 -12.44
CA ARG A 262 -13.37 -10.52 -11.35
C ARG A 262 -12.70 -9.79 -10.19
N SER A 263 -11.39 -9.67 -10.21
CA SER A 263 -10.59 -9.14 -9.09
C SER A 263 -10.36 -7.65 -9.24
N PRO A 264 -10.91 -6.82 -8.36
CA PRO A 264 -10.62 -5.39 -8.31
C PRO A 264 -9.23 -5.15 -7.70
N VAL A 265 -8.58 -4.07 -8.13
CA VAL A 265 -7.33 -3.57 -7.58
C VAL A 265 -7.53 -2.11 -7.22
N ASP A 266 -7.38 -1.80 -5.95
CA ASP A 266 -7.50 -0.44 -5.41
C ASP A 266 -6.12 0.25 -5.45
N LEU A 267 -6.02 1.33 -6.18
CA LEU A 267 -4.81 2.12 -6.37
C LEU A 267 -4.92 3.53 -5.80
N ARG A 268 -6.00 3.87 -5.08
CA ARG A 268 -6.28 5.21 -4.54
C ARG A 268 -5.12 5.78 -3.73
N PHE A 269 -4.38 4.93 -3.06
CA PHE A 269 -3.26 5.32 -2.21
C PHE A 269 -1.89 5.17 -2.89
N VAL A 270 -1.85 4.83 -4.17
CA VAL A 270 -0.63 4.89 -4.99
C VAL A 270 -0.53 6.30 -5.57
N GLU A 271 -0.18 7.27 -4.74
CA GLU A 271 -0.29 8.70 -5.04
C GLU A 271 0.65 9.19 -6.15
N GLN A 272 1.65 8.40 -6.49
CA GLN A 272 2.52 8.65 -7.63
C GLN A 272 1.85 8.34 -9.00
N LEU A 273 0.67 7.73 -9.00
CA LEU A 273 -0.17 7.65 -10.20
C LEU A 273 -0.94 8.96 -10.35
N ILE A 274 -0.63 9.72 -11.38
CA ILE A 274 -1.25 11.02 -11.64
C ILE A 274 -2.12 11.04 -12.89
N ASP A 275 -1.99 10.02 -13.73
CA ASP A 275 -2.66 9.95 -15.02
C ASP A 275 -3.39 8.61 -15.21
N PRO A 276 -4.65 8.60 -15.70
CA PRO A 276 -5.37 7.36 -16.01
C PRO A 276 -4.65 6.47 -17.04
N GLU A 277 -3.80 7.02 -17.89
CA GLU A 277 -3.03 6.24 -18.87
C GLU A 277 -1.98 5.35 -18.21
N GLN A 278 -1.43 5.76 -17.05
CA GLN A 278 -0.59 4.90 -16.22
C GLN A 278 -1.38 3.71 -15.69
N THR A 279 -2.60 3.95 -15.20
CA THR A 279 -3.49 2.88 -14.70
C THR A 279 -3.95 1.97 -15.81
N ASN A 280 -4.20 2.48 -17.02
CA ASN A 280 -4.49 1.68 -18.20
C ASN A 280 -3.32 0.74 -18.54
N ALA A 281 -2.10 1.23 -18.50
CA ALA A 281 -0.91 0.40 -18.72
C ALA A 281 -0.74 -0.68 -17.64
N LEU A 282 -0.94 -0.32 -16.36
CA LEU A 282 -0.91 -1.28 -15.25
C LEU A 282 -1.96 -2.38 -15.40
N ALA A 283 -3.15 -2.04 -15.90
CA ALA A 283 -4.21 -3.00 -16.15
C ALA A 283 -3.83 -4.00 -17.26
N GLN A 284 -3.16 -3.56 -18.33
CA GLN A 284 -2.65 -4.44 -19.38
C GLN A 284 -1.49 -5.32 -18.86
N ILE A 285 -0.59 -4.75 -18.08
CA ILE A 285 0.51 -5.50 -17.44
C ILE A 285 -0.04 -6.60 -16.55
N LEU A 286 -0.98 -6.27 -15.67
CA LEU A 286 -1.57 -7.25 -14.75
C LEU A 286 -2.35 -8.34 -15.52
N ARG A 287 -3.13 -7.96 -16.55
CA ARG A 287 -3.79 -8.92 -17.44
C ARG A 287 -2.76 -9.89 -18.05
N TYR A 288 -1.68 -9.37 -18.61
CA TYR A 288 -0.60 -10.17 -19.19
C TYR A 288 -0.02 -11.14 -18.16
N CYS A 289 0.26 -10.68 -16.93
CA CYS A 289 0.73 -11.53 -15.85
C CYS A 289 -0.24 -12.67 -15.53
N VAL A 290 -1.54 -12.39 -15.49
CA VAL A 290 -2.58 -13.39 -15.18
C VAL A 290 -2.75 -14.38 -16.34
N GLU A 291 -2.84 -13.92 -17.59
CA GLU A 291 -2.98 -14.79 -18.77
C GLU A 291 -1.80 -15.75 -18.94
N HIS A 292 -0.58 -15.29 -18.61
CA HIS A 292 0.62 -16.13 -18.71
C HIS A 292 0.97 -16.85 -17.40
N GLN A 293 0.10 -16.75 -16.37
CA GLN A 293 0.29 -17.38 -15.06
C GLN A 293 1.64 -17.02 -14.41
N LEU A 294 2.11 -15.77 -14.62
CA LEU A 294 3.42 -15.35 -14.12
C LEU A 294 3.42 -15.26 -12.60
N LEU A 295 2.31 -14.83 -11.97
CA LEU A 295 2.22 -14.62 -10.54
C LEU A 295 2.11 -15.94 -9.74
N GLU A 296 1.70 -17.04 -10.38
CA GLU A 296 1.66 -18.38 -9.80
C GLU A 296 3.00 -19.11 -9.93
N ARG A 297 3.70 -18.86 -11.05
CA ARG A 297 4.93 -19.60 -11.39
C ARG A 297 6.17 -18.96 -10.80
N TYR A 298 6.23 -17.65 -10.82
CA TYR A 298 7.43 -16.88 -10.50
C TYR A 298 7.27 -16.10 -9.19
N THR A 299 8.38 -15.61 -8.67
CA THR A 299 8.35 -14.60 -7.61
C THR A 299 7.83 -13.28 -8.17
N VAL A 300 7.38 -12.37 -7.31
CA VAL A 300 6.91 -11.04 -7.76
C VAL A 300 8.01 -10.32 -8.54
N ALA A 301 9.24 -10.36 -8.03
CA ALA A 301 10.38 -9.72 -8.68
C ALA A 301 10.70 -10.33 -10.06
N ASP A 302 10.68 -11.67 -10.17
CA ASP A 302 10.93 -12.34 -11.44
C ASP A 302 9.80 -12.07 -12.46
N ALA A 303 8.53 -12.10 -12.02
CA ALA A 303 7.39 -11.79 -12.86
C ALA A 303 7.47 -10.37 -13.43
N VAL A 304 7.80 -9.39 -12.59
CA VAL A 304 8.04 -8.00 -13.02
C VAL A 304 9.21 -7.92 -13.99
N GLY A 305 10.31 -8.61 -13.71
CA GLY A 305 11.49 -8.66 -14.60
C GLY A 305 11.16 -9.24 -15.98
N LEU A 306 10.32 -10.27 -16.05
CA LEU A 306 9.84 -10.84 -17.33
C LEU A 306 9.00 -9.82 -18.11
N VAL A 307 8.05 -9.15 -17.44
CA VAL A 307 7.23 -8.11 -18.05
C VAL A 307 8.10 -6.97 -18.58
N GLN A 308 9.05 -6.49 -17.80
CA GLN A 308 9.97 -5.43 -18.22
C GLN A 308 10.78 -5.84 -19.45
N LYS A 309 11.25 -7.08 -19.51
CA LYS A 309 11.99 -7.61 -20.66
C LYS A 309 11.12 -7.61 -21.92
N GLU A 310 9.85 -7.96 -21.83
CA GLU A 310 8.95 -7.90 -22.97
C GLU A 310 8.65 -6.45 -23.40
N MET A 311 8.40 -5.57 -22.42
CA MET A 311 8.21 -4.14 -22.71
C MET A 311 9.46 -3.47 -23.31
N THR A 312 10.65 -3.89 -22.94
CA THR A 312 11.91 -3.38 -23.53
C THR A 312 12.02 -3.76 -25.01
N LYS A 313 11.53 -4.94 -25.42
CA LYS A 313 11.58 -5.42 -26.81
C LYS A 313 10.57 -4.74 -27.73
N GLY A 314 9.34 -4.55 -27.25
CA GLY A 314 8.23 -4.13 -28.10
C GLY A 314 7.34 -3.03 -27.51
N GLY A 315 7.82 -2.33 -26.47
CA GLY A 315 7.02 -1.31 -25.78
C GLY A 315 5.79 -1.90 -25.09
N LEU A 316 4.85 -1.05 -24.75
CA LEU A 316 3.58 -1.46 -24.15
C LEU A 316 2.71 -2.31 -25.09
N SER A 317 2.92 -2.22 -26.40
CA SER A 317 2.21 -3.07 -27.37
C SER A 317 2.52 -4.54 -27.23
N ALA A 318 3.72 -4.91 -26.75
CA ALA A 318 4.11 -6.31 -26.54
C ALA A 318 3.29 -7.02 -25.44
N ILE A 319 2.74 -6.25 -24.51
CA ILE A 319 1.97 -6.78 -23.37
C ILE A 319 0.47 -6.42 -23.46
N SER A 320 0.07 -5.61 -24.44
CA SER A 320 -1.31 -5.20 -24.62
C SER A 320 -2.11 -6.27 -25.36
N ASP A 321 -3.45 -6.25 -25.20
CA ASP A 321 -4.33 -7.14 -25.96
C ASP A 321 -4.26 -6.77 -27.45
N PRO A 322 -3.84 -7.69 -28.34
CA PRO A 322 -3.70 -7.39 -29.76
C PRO A 322 -5.01 -7.08 -30.48
N SER A 323 -6.14 -7.46 -29.90
CA SER A 323 -7.48 -7.17 -30.45
C SER A 323 -8.05 -5.82 -30.00
N TYR A 324 -7.38 -5.17 -29.07
CA TYR A 324 -7.76 -3.87 -28.53
C TYR A 324 -6.58 -2.91 -28.65
N ALA A 325 -6.65 -2.02 -29.64
CA ALA A 325 -5.69 -0.93 -29.73
C ALA A 325 -5.87 -0.05 -28.49
N ALA A 326 -5.10 -0.32 -27.45
CA ALA A 326 -5.11 0.48 -26.25
C ALA A 326 -4.53 1.85 -26.60
N MET A 327 -5.39 2.81 -26.82
CA MET A 327 -5.02 4.22 -26.90
C MET A 327 -4.91 4.75 -25.47
N GLY A 328 -3.96 5.63 -25.22
CA GLY A 328 -3.77 6.20 -23.89
C GLY A 328 -3.10 5.22 -22.92
N LEU A 329 -1.87 4.81 -23.24
CA LEU A 329 -0.99 4.08 -22.36
C LEU A 329 0.25 4.93 -22.03
N CYS A 330 0.53 5.13 -20.75
CA CYS A 330 1.75 5.72 -20.26
C CYS A 330 2.60 4.64 -19.57
N MET A 331 3.89 4.58 -19.88
CA MET A 331 4.81 3.59 -19.29
C MET A 331 4.91 3.78 -17.77
N PRO A 332 4.46 2.82 -16.96
CA PRO A 332 4.63 2.90 -15.52
C PRO A 332 6.06 2.50 -15.12
N ARG A 333 6.53 3.03 -14.00
CA ARG A 333 7.78 2.60 -13.41
C ARG A 333 7.62 1.23 -12.74
N VAL A 334 8.75 0.61 -12.42
CA VAL A 334 8.78 -0.67 -11.71
C VAL A 334 8.01 -0.60 -10.39
N GLN A 335 8.14 0.51 -9.67
CA GLN A 335 7.50 0.74 -8.38
C GLN A 335 5.96 0.72 -8.48
N GLU A 336 5.39 1.30 -9.54
CA GLU A 336 3.94 1.26 -9.78
C GLU A 336 3.48 -0.15 -10.18
N ILE A 337 4.29 -0.87 -10.96
CA ILE A 337 3.98 -2.28 -11.32
C ILE A 337 3.95 -3.15 -10.07
N PHE A 338 4.95 -3.03 -9.19
CA PHE A 338 4.95 -3.73 -7.89
C PHE A 338 3.75 -3.33 -7.04
N ALA A 339 3.45 -2.03 -6.94
CA ALA A 339 2.31 -1.54 -6.17
C ALA A 339 0.97 -2.11 -6.67
N CYS A 340 0.79 -2.22 -7.99
CA CYS A 340 -0.39 -2.82 -8.60
C CYS A 340 -0.49 -4.32 -8.31
N ILE A 341 0.57 -5.08 -8.56
CA ILE A 341 0.62 -6.53 -8.34
C ILE A 341 0.38 -6.86 -6.86
N ASN A 342 0.98 -6.12 -5.94
CA ASN A 342 0.84 -6.33 -4.50
C ASN A 342 -0.59 -6.10 -3.97
N ARG A 343 -1.42 -5.37 -4.71
CA ARG A 343 -2.84 -5.14 -4.38
C ARG A 343 -3.79 -6.07 -5.12
N TYR A 344 -3.28 -6.91 -6.03
CA TYR A 344 -4.09 -7.89 -6.75
C TYR A 344 -4.43 -9.08 -5.83
N ARG A 345 -5.69 -9.49 -5.83
CA ARG A 345 -6.21 -10.53 -4.91
C ARG A 345 -6.44 -11.89 -5.57
N GLY A 346 -6.31 -11.97 -6.90
CA GLY A 346 -6.51 -13.20 -7.66
C GLY A 346 -7.95 -13.44 -8.09
#